data_ba57c26666361b7621f6cd29d3b0b07d
#
_entry.id   ba57c26666361b7621f6cd29d3b0b07d
#
_cell.length_a   1.000
_cell.length_b   1.000
_cell.length_c   1.000
_cell.angle_alpha   90.00
_cell.angle_beta   90.00
_cell.angle_gamma   90.00
#
_symmetry.space_group_name_H-M   'P 1'
#
loop_
_entity.id
_entity.type
_entity.pdbx_description
1 polymer ?
#
loop_
_entity_poly.entity_id
_entity_poly.type
_entity_poly.pdbx_seq_one_letter_code
_entity_poly.pdbx_strand_id
1 'polypeptide(L)'
;MSDSTLSGNSFSVRNLSGKNIVIGMLLTLFLLVAFWCHGRPDSELGLLSFTPLVALAVLSLIGVDIVLSVIAAIIIAMIMTSTGLPAMGTMLAKSTGSFIATVGLIIMLGAGVGEVATRTGAAVELVRFVVKRIGLSSQTRVKLGIVASSVLICGALGTMAGGSAIIVAVIIPVAAAVGLTPATVAALMMTAGSVGLFTGPFTPSTVTILKLGGLSYPDYLLYAGLPMSAVTLLTGWFMAGRIQKMTAGKMQYHAAACAQPHEDENPGESRRRRLSALAFAATIIVMAIVGVIIKAGFSFAIIVMLLVALITGLVGGLRPTQILQALYQGCGRLVWMFILYWLYNPILELMDGLHAYQGLLDYTRPLLEGISPAWLCFSIFAFNIIGHVPGAAVAQMTFTHKIFGPMLMAAGVPPQGLTAVLLASSQVDWFGPFPSSDMFGQMGLAQSTQLKYMLYSGWAIVIANIVLFAVLFHLLMSR
;
A
#
# COMPACT_ATOMS: atom_id res chain seq x y z
N MET A 1 -42.19 14.64 18.30
CA MET A 1 -42.43 13.45 19.14
C MET A 1 -42.54 12.27 18.18
N SER A 2 -41.51 11.52 18.04
CA SER A 2 -41.44 10.06 17.83
C SER A 2 -39.96 9.67 17.68
N ASP A 3 -39.50 8.98 18.72
CA ASP A 3 -38.20 8.34 18.81
C ASP A 3 -38.02 7.32 17.71
N SER A 4 -36.93 7.42 16.94
CA SER A 4 -36.41 6.32 16.18
C SER A 4 -35.10 5.84 16.80
N THR A 5 -35.23 4.79 17.58
CA THR A 5 -34.24 3.99 18.27
C THR A 5 -33.10 3.60 17.34
N LEU A 6 -31.91 4.12 17.60
CA LEU A 6 -30.64 3.56 17.17
C LEU A 6 -30.48 2.18 17.81
N SER A 7 -30.63 1.12 17.01
CA SER A 7 -30.28 -0.23 17.43
C SER A 7 -28.77 -0.33 17.60
N GLY A 8 -28.31 -0.19 18.83
CA GLY A 8 -26.92 -0.38 19.22
C GLY A 8 -26.51 -1.84 18.97
N ASN A 9 -25.51 -2.04 18.13
CA ASN A 9 -24.73 -3.27 18.10
C ASN A 9 -24.14 -3.50 19.50
N SER A 10 -24.74 -4.39 20.26
CA SER A 10 -24.20 -4.85 21.55
C SER A 10 -22.94 -5.69 21.29
N PHE A 11 -21.80 -5.03 21.12
CA PHE A 11 -20.51 -5.69 21.27
C PHE A 11 -20.42 -6.24 22.69
N SER A 12 -20.37 -7.56 22.82
CA SER A 12 -20.32 -8.24 24.10
C SER A 12 -19.11 -7.76 24.92
N VAL A 13 -19.36 -7.03 25.98
CA VAL A 13 -18.38 -6.51 26.95
C VAL A 13 -17.46 -7.62 27.49
N ARG A 14 -17.91 -8.87 27.48
CA ARG A 14 -17.15 -10.03 27.95
C ARG A 14 -15.96 -10.38 27.03
N ASN A 15 -16.07 -10.20 25.70
CA ASN A 15 -14.97 -10.45 24.76
C ASN A 15 -13.95 -9.29 24.73
N LEU A 16 -14.40 -8.06 24.98
CA LEU A 16 -13.53 -6.89 25.11
C LEU A 16 -12.61 -7.01 26.33
N SER A 17 -13.12 -7.55 27.45
CA SER A 17 -12.35 -7.77 28.68
C SER A 17 -11.19 -8.78 28.46
N GLY A 18 -11.44 -9.90 27.79
CA GLY A 18 -10.41 -10.91 27.54
C GLY A 18 -9.27 -10.40 26.62
N LYS A 19 -9.61 -9.71 25.55
CA LYS A 19 -8.63 -9.12 24.62
C LYS A 19 -7.76 -8.07 25.31
N ASN A 20 -8.34 -7.19 26.09
CA ASN A 20 -7.61 -6.15 26.83
C ASN A 20 -6.66 -6.74 27.88
N ILE A 21 -7.04 -7.85 28.54
CA ILE A 21 -6.17 -8.57 29.46
C ILE A 21 -4.94 -9.12 28.72
N VAL A 22 -5.15 -9.76 27.56
CA VAL A 22 -4.04 -10.30 26.73
C VAL A 22 -3.11 -9.17 26.28
N ILE A 23 -3.63 -8.05 25.81
CA ILE A 23 -2.83 -6.88 25.41
C ILE A 23 -2.01 -6.37 26.60
N GLY A 24 -2.64 -6.22 27.77
CA GLY A 24 -1.97 -5.78 28.98
C GLY A 24 -0.84 -6.73 29.42
N MET A 25 -1.08 -8.06 29.38
CA MET A 25 -0.09 -9.07 29.73
C MET A 25 1.11 -9.01 28.76
N LEU A 26 0.87 -8.90 27.44
CA LEU A 26 1.93 -8.82 26.45
C LEU A 26 2.74 -7.53 26.57
N LEU A 27 2.09 -6.38 26.78
CA LEU A 27 2.80 -5.12 27.03
C LEU A 27 3.66 -5.21 28.29
N THR A 28 3.14 -5.78 29.38
CA THR A 28 3.90 -5.99 30.61
C THR A 28 5.11 -6.90 30.35
N LEU A 29 4.93 -8.00 29.63
CA LEU A 29 6.03 -8.91 29.26
C LEU A 29 7.12 -8.18 28.46
N PHE A 30 6.74 -7.41 27.41
CA PHE A 30 7.73 -6.65 26.62
C PHE A 30 8.44 -5.56 27.43
N LEU A 31 7.73 -4.90 28.33
CA LEU A 31 8.35 -3.93 29.25
C LEU A 31 9.31 -4.61 30.23
N LEU A 32 8.97 -5.75 30.77
CA LEU A 32 9.88 -6.52 31.65
C LEU A 32 11.15 -6.94 30.89
N VAL A 33 11.01 -7.40 29.64
CA VAL A 33 12.17 -7.71 28.80
C VAL A 33 12.99 -6.46 28.53
N ALA A 34 12.36 -5.32 28.24
CA ALA A 34 13.05 -4.04 28.01
C ALA A 34 13.84 -3.59 29.24
N PHE A 35 13.25 -3.66 30.43
CA PHE A 35 13.95 -3.35 31.68
C PHE A 35 15.07 -4.33 31.98
N TRP A 36 14.90 -5.62 31.66
CA TRP A 36 15.95 -6.61 31.80
C TRP A 36 17.14 -6.34 30.87
N CYS A 37 16.87 -5.86 29.65
CA CYS A 37 17.90 -5.48 28.69
C CYS A 37 18.56 -4.13 29.02
N HIS A 38 17.89 -3.27 29.80
CA HIS A 38 18.38 -1.93 30.13
C HIS A 38 19.76 -1.95 30.76
N GLY A 39 20.70 -1.15 30.22
CA GLY A 39 22.07 -1.06 30.73
C GLY A 39 22.98 -2.24 30.42
N ARG A 40 22.55 -3.24 29.69
CA ARG A 40 23.38 -4.33 29.19
C ARG A 40 24.13 -3.93 27.94
N PRO A 41 25.35 -4.42 27.72
CA PRO A 41 26.07 -4.17 26.48
C PRO A 41 25.34 -4.82 25.30
N ASP A 42 25.31 -4.12 24.16
CA ASP A 42 24.59 -4.56 22.95
C ASP A 42 25.05 -5.95 22.46
N SER A 43 26.33 -6.29 22.68
CA SER A 43 26.89 -7.60 22.35
C SER A 43 26.25 -8.77 23.10
N GLU A 44 25.62 -8.53 24.24
CA GLU A 44 24.93 -9.53 25.03
C GLU A 44 23.45 -9.66 24.68
N LEU A 45 22.87 -8.66 24.01
CA LEU A 45 21.45 -8.62 23.69
C LEU A 45 21.09 -9.61 22.56
N GLY A 46 21.94 -9.79 21.57
CA GLY A 46 21.70 -10.69 20.44
C GLY A 46 20.31 -10.44 19.80
N LEU A 47 19.52 -11.50 19.65
CA LEU A 47 18.17 -11.41 19.09
C LEU A 47 17.18 -10.65 20.00
N LEU A 48 17.46 -10.44 21.30
CA LEU A 48 16.59 -9.66 22.16
C LEU A 48 16.58 -8.18 21.80
N SER A 49 17.60 -7.70 21.10
CA SER A 49 17.60 -6.34 20.53
C SER A 49 16.42 -6.07 19.59
N PHE A 50 15.79 -7.11 19.00
CA PHE A 50 14.58 -7.01 18.18
C PHE A 50 13.29 -6.91 19.00
N THR A 51 13.32 -6.97 20.32
CA THR A 51 12.11 -6.89 21.18
C THR A 51 11.15 -5.75 20.77
N PRO A 52 11.58 -4.51 20.45
CA PRO A 52 10.68 -3.45 20.03
C PRO A 52 9.92 -3.78 18.74
N LEU A 53 10.60 -4.36 17.75
CA LEU A 53 9.96 -4.74 16.46
C LEU A 53 9.07 -5.96 16.61
N VAL A 54 9.44 -6.91 17.46
CA VAL A 54 8.58 -8.06 17.80
C VAL A 54 7.32 -7.59 18.52
N ALA A 55 7.45 -6.63 19.46
CA ALA A 55 6.30 -6.03 20.13
C ALA A 55 5.37 -5.32 19.13
N LEU A 56 5.92 -4.53 18.21
CA LEU A 56 5.16 -3.90 17.13
C LEU A 56 4.37 -4.93 16.33
N ALA A 57 5.02 -5.99 15.86
CA ALA A 57 4.40 -7.03 15.05
C ALA A 57 3.30 -7.77 15.83
N VAL A 58 3.59 -8.22 17.05
CA VAL A 58 2.65 -8.98 17.88
C VAL A 58 1.42 -8.13 18.23
N LEU A 59 1.61 -6.89 18.70
CA LEU A 59 0.51 -5.98 19.04
C LEU A 59 -0.38 -5.69 17.83
N SER A 60 0.21 -5.43 16.67
CA SER A 60 -0.53 -5.23 15.43
C SER A 60 -1.34 -6.47 15.02
N LEU A 61 -0.75 -7.66 15.11
CA LEU A 61 -1.41 -8.93 14.74
C LEU A 61 -2.60 -9.27 15.63
N ILE A 62 -2.54 -8.96 16.92
CA ILE A 62 -3.69 -9.13 17.85
C ILE A 62 -4.73 -8.02 17.70
N GLY A 63 -4.51 -7.07 16.77
CA GLY A 63 -5.46 -6.03 16.40
C GLY A 63 -5.45 -4.81 17.33
N VAL A 64 -4.29 -4.46 17.89
CA VAL A 64 -4.02 -3.11 18.41
C VAL A 64 -3.81 -2.19 17.21
N ASP A 65 -4.26 -0.94 17.34
CA ASP A 65 -4.01 0.07 16.29
C ASP A 65 -2.50 0.18 15.99
N ILE A 66 -2.16 0.25 14.71
CA ILE A 66 -0.77 0.18 14.27
C ILE A 66 0.06 1.38 14.78
N VAL A 67 -0.53 2.57 14.87
CA VAL A 67 0.14 3.77 15.39
C VAL A 67 0.43 3.59 16.89
N LEU A 68 -0.54 3.05 17.64
CA LEU A 68 -0.35 2.73 19.05
C LEU A 68 0.71 1.63 19.24
N SER A 69 0.75 0.63 18.35
CA SER A 69 1.77 -0.42 18.38
C SER A 69 3.18 0.13 18.13
N VAL A 70 3.32 1.10 17.21
CA VAL A 70 4.59 1.81 16.97
C VAL A 70 4.99 2.65 18.19
N ILE A 71 4.05 3.37 18.81
CA ILE A 71 4.34 4.15 20.04
C ILE A 71 4.82 3.23 21.17
N ALA A 72 4.15 2.08 21.36
CA ALA A 72 4.58 1.10 22.36
C ALA A 72 6.01 0.58 22.06
N ALA A 73 6.30 0.26 20.79
CA ALA A 73 7.63 -0.17 20.36
C ALA A 73 8.70 0.91 20.58
N ILE A 74 8.40 2.18 20.34
CA ILE A 74 9.29 3.30 20.63
C ILE A 74 9.59 3.37 22.14
N ILE A 75 8.56 3.26 22.99
CA ILE A 75 8.74 3.29 24.44
C ILE A 75 9.64 2.13 24.89
N ILE A 76 9.40 0.92 24.38
CA ILE A 76 10.23 -0.25 24.68
C ILE A 76 11.69 -0.01 24.25
N ALA A 77 11.89 0.51 23.02
CA ALA A 77 13.21 0.83 22.50
C ALA A 77 13.93 1.92 23.31
N MET A 78 13.23 2.98 23.73
CA MET A 78 13.75 4.03 24.59
C MET A 78 14.26 3.48 25.95
N ILE A 79 13.51 2.56 26.55
CA ILE A 79 13.93 1.91 27.80
C ILE A 79 15.22 1.11 27.56
N MET A 80 15.26 0.30 26.50
CA MET A 80 16.42 -0.53 26.16
C MET A 80 17.69 0.30 25.87
N THR A 81 17.53 1.40 25.12
CA THR A 81 18.64 2.30 24.74
C THR A 81 18.96 3.37 25.78
N SER A 82 18.25 3.44 26.90
CA SER A 82 18.34 4.53 27.87
C SER A 82 18.12 5.93 27.27
N THR A 83 17.33 6.03 26.20
CA THR A 83 17.09 7.29 25.50
C THR A 83 16.11 8.16 26.28
N GLY A 84 16.56 9.34 26.73
CA GLY A 84 15.72 10.29 27.48
C GLY A 84 14.74 11.05 26.59
N LEU A 85 13.70 11.64 27.20
CA LEU A 85 12.67 12.42 26.49
C LEU A 85 13.20 13.56 25.62
N PRO A 86 14.23 14.35 26.04
CA PRO A 86 14.80 15.40 25.19
C PRO A 86 15.45 14.85 23.91
N ALA A 87 16.16 13.73 24.00
CA ALA A 87 16.78 13.06 22.86
C ALA A 87 15.68 12.53 21.90
N MET A 88 14.63 11.92 22.45
CA MET A 88 13.48 11.46 21.66
C MET A 88 12.78 12.62 20.94
N GLY A 89 12.60 13.77 21.61
CA GLY A 89 12.07 14.98 20.97
C GLY A 89 12.92 15.43 19.78
N THR A 90 14.25 15.37 19.91
CA THR A 90 15.19 15.70 18.82
C THR A 90 15.10 14.70 17.67
N MET A 91 14.99 13.40 17.96
CA MET A 91 14.80 12.35 16.94
C MET A 91 13.49 12.56 16.18
N LEU A 92 12.38 12.85 16.88
CA LEU A 92 11.09 13.17 16.26
C LEU A 92 11.17 14.41 15.36
N ALA A 93 11.85 15.47 15.81
CA ALA A 93 12.05 16.67 15.01
C ALA A 93 12.85 16.38 13.72
N LYS A 94 13.95 15.65 13.82
CA LYS A 94 14.75 15.20 12.67
C LYS A 94 13.95 14.29 11.73
N SER A 95 13.09 13.45 12.28
CA SER A 95 12.26 12.52 11.51
C SER A 95 11.32 13.22 10.52
N THR A 96 10.91 14.45 10.77
CA THR A 96 10.01 15.21 9.88
C THR A 96 10.57 15.35 8.45
N GLY A 97 11.90 15.49 8.31
CA GLY A 97 12.59 15.53 7.02
C GLY A 97 13.12 14.18 6.53
N SER A 98 12.84 13.10 7.24
CA SER A 98 13.31 11.76 6.85
C SER A 98 12.67 11.27 5.56
N PHE A 99 13.36 10.35 4.89
CA PHE A 99 12.80 9.69 3.70
C PHE A 99 11.44 9.06 3.98
N ILE A 100 11.31 8.32 5.08
CA ILE A 100 10.08 7.59 5.44
C ILE A 100 8.93 8.56 5.70
N ALA A 101 9.16 9.62 6.48
CA ALA A 101 8.14 10.65 6.71
C ALA A 101 7.72 11.35 5.40
N THR A 102 8.69 11.60 4.51
CA THR A 102 8.39 12.17 3.17
C THR A 102 7.50 11.24 2.34
N VAL A 103 7.70 9.93 2.41
CA VAL A 103 6.78 8.96 1.77
C VAL A 103 5.37 9.06 2.38
N GLY A 104 5.26 9.15 3.70
CA GLY A 104 3.98 9.41 4.37
C GLY A 104 3.29 10.69 3.89
N LEU A 105 4.06 11.77 3.70
CA LEU A 105 3.56 13.02 3.11
C LEU A 105 3.04 12.83 1.68
N ILE A 106 3.76 12.08 0.84
CA ILE A 106 3.34 11.80 -0.54
C ILE A 106 2.02 11.01 -0.55
N ILE A 107 1.86 10.02 0.33
CA ILE A 107 0.62 9.26 0.49
C ILE A 107 -0.55 10.19 0.85
N MET A 108 -0.34 11.04 1.83
CA MET A 108 -1.33 11.99 2.30
C MET A 108 -1.72 12.98 1.20
N LEU A 109 -0.74 13.55 0.48
CA LEU A 109 -0.98 14.45 -0.65
C LEU A 109 -1.70 13.73 -1.80
N GLY A 110 -1.39 12.48 -2.08
CA GLY A 110 -2.09 11.66 -3.09
C GLY A 110 -3.59 11.57 -2.80
N ALA A 111 -3.99 11.38 -1.55
CA ALA A 111 -5.40 11.44 -1.15
C ALA A 111 -6.01 12.84 -1.35
N GLY A 112 -5.23 13.89 -1.09
CA GLY A 112 -5.63 15.28 -1.38
C GLY A 112 -5.89 15.52 -2.87
N VAL A 113 -4.98 15.07 -3.73
CA VAL A 113 -5.15 15.11 -5.21
C VAL A 113 -6.40 14.33 -5.62
N GLY A 114 -6.63 13.16 -5.03
CA GLY A 114 -7.81 12.34 -5.27
C GLY A 114 -9.11 13.10 -4.97
N GLU A 115 -9.16 13.85 -3.88
CA GLU A 115 -10.32 14.68 -3.52
C GLU A 115 -10.54 15.81 -4.53
N VAL A 116 -9.48 16.48 -4.98
CA VAL A 116 -9.57 17.53 -6.05
C VAL A 116 -10.09 16.90 -7.34
N ALA A 117 -9.54 15.74 -7.76
CA ALA A 117 -9.98 15.04 -8.95
C ALA A 117 -11.45 14.57 -8.86
N THR A 118 -11.91 14.23 -7.67
CA THR A 118 -13.32 13.88 -7.40
C THR A 118 -14.23 15.11 -7.54
N ARG A 119 -13.90 16.23 -6.88
CA ARG A 119 -14.71 17.45 -6.91
C ARG A 119 -14.80 18.07 -8.30
N THR A 120 -13.75 17.98 -9.10
CA THR A 120 -13.75 18.44 -10.50
C THR A 120 -14.44 17.47 -11.46
N GLY A 121 -14.76 16.25 -11.00
CA GLY A 121 -15.25 15.17 -11.83
C GLY A 121 -14.20 14.57 -12.78
N ALA A 122 -12.94 15.00 -12.70
CA ALA A 122 -11.86 14.53 -13.56
C ALA A 122 -11.65 13.02 -13.48
N ALA A 123 -11.63 12.49 -12.28
CA ALA A 123 -11.40 11.06 -12.07
C ALA A 123 -12.56 10.20 -12.59
N VAL A 124 -13.81 10.63 -12.37
CA VAL A 124 -15.00 9.96 -12.91
C VAL A 124 -15.00 9.98 -14.44
N GLU A 125 -14.62 11.11 -15.06
CA GLU A 125 -14.57 11.21 -16.52
C GLU A 125 -13.48 10.34 -17.14
N LEU A 126 -12.32 10.17 -16.46
CA LEU A 126 -11.28 9.22 -16.88
C LEU A 126 -11.81 7.78 -16.87
N VAL A 127 -12.50 7.38 -15.80
CA VAL A 127 -13.13 6.05 -15.74
C VAL A 127 -14.15 5.88 -16.84
N ARG A 128 -15.04 6.86 -17.04
CA ARG A 128 -16.03 6.85 -18.13
C ARG A 128 -15.38 6.74 -19.52
N PHE A 129 -14.29 7.46 -19.75
CA PHE A 129 -13.55 7.41 -21.01
C PHE A 129 -13.00 6.00 -21.25
N VAL A 130 -12.35 5.38 -20.27
CA VAL A 130 -11.81 4.02 -20.35
C VAL A 130 -12.93 3.02 -20.62
N VAL A 131 -14.01 3.08 -19.85
CA VAL A 131 -15.15 2.17 -19.96
C VAL A 131 -15.87 2.30 -21.32
N LYS A 132 -16.08 3.54 -21.81
CA LYS A 132 -16.66 3.79 -23.13
C LYS A 132 -15.79 3.26 -24.27
N ARG A 133 -14.47 3.39 -24.17
CA ARG A 133 -13.52 2.91 -25.19
C ARG A 133 -13.48 1.38 -25.27
N ILE A 134 -13.54 0.70 -24.15
CA ILE A 134 -13.52 -0.77 -24.07
C ILE A 134 -14.89 -1.35 -24.44
N GLY A 135 -15.97 -0.62 -24.14
CA GLY A 135 -17.36 -1.03 -24.37
C GLY A 135 -17.96 -1.80 -23.21
N LEU A 136 -19.29 -1.86 -23.18
CA LEU A 136 -20.09 -2.38 -22.07
C LEU A 136 -20.89 -3.65 -22.45
N SER A 137 -20.68 -4.20 -23.64
CA SER A 137 -21.55 -5.22 -24.23
C SER A 137 -21.34 -6.65 -23.70
N SER A 138 -20.29 -6.89 -22.89
CA SER A 138 -20.03 -8.23 -22.36
C SER A 138 -19.29 -8.19 -21.04
N GLN A 139 -19.42 -9.24 -20.23
CA GLN A 139 -18.67 -9.39 -18.96
C GLN A 139 -17.17 -9.23 -19.15
N THR A 140 -16.58 -9.76 -20.22
CA THR A 140 -15.16 -9.66 -20.53
C THR A 140 -14.73 -8.21 -20.74
N ARG A 141 -15.49 -7.43 -21.50
CA ARG A 141 -15.19 -6.01 -21.72
C ARG A 141 -15.31 -5.19 -20.45
N VAL A 142 -16.35 -5.45 -19.65
CA VAL A 142 -16.51 -4.77 -18.36
C VAL A 142 -15.36 -5.11 -17.39
N LYS A 143 -14.93 -6.38 -17.32
CA LYS A 143 -13.74 -6.79 -16.56
C LYS A 143 -12.49 -6.04 -17.02
N LEU A 144 -12.26 -5.92 -18.33
CA LEU A 144 -11.14 -5.13 -18.89
C LEU A 144 -11.26 -3.66 -18.50
N GLY A 145 -12.46 -3.09 -18.51
CA GLY A 145 -12.75 -1.74 -18.05
C GLY A 145 -12.38 -1.54 -16.57
N ILE A 146 -12.74 -2.50 -15.71
CA ILE A 146 -12.36 -2.50 -14.30
C ILE A 146 -10.84 -2.51 -14.14
N VAL A 147 -10.15 -3.43 -14.83
CA VAL A 147 -8.70 -3.59 -14.77
C VAL A 147 -8.00 -2.30 -15.22
N ALA A 148 -8.33 -1.80 -16.41
CA ALA A 148 -7.69 -0.61 -16.96
C ALA A 148 -7.94 0.64 -16.10
N SER A 149 -9.18 0.84 -15.63
CA SER A 149 -9.51 1.95 -14.73
C SER A 149 -8.79 1.85 -13.39
N SER A 150 -8.70 0.64 -12.81
CA SER A 150 -8.05 0.44 -11.52
C SER A 150 -6.54 0.69 -11.61
N VAL A 151 -5.86 0.14 -12.62
CA VAL A 151 -4.42 0.41 -12.84
C VAL A 151 -4.19 1.91 -13.03
N LEU A 152 -4.97 2.55 -13.90
CA LEU A 152 -4.80 3.97 -14.21
C LEU A 152 -5.06 4.87 -13.00
N ILE A 153 -6.21 4.73 -12.36
CA ILE A 153 -6.64 5.66 -11.30
C ILE A 153 -5.86 5.42 -10.00
N CYS A 154 -5.68 4.16 -9.57
CA CYS A 154 -4.89 3.88 -8.37
C CYS A 154 -3.41 4.24 -8.57
N GLY A 155 -2.86 4.00 -9.76
CA GLY A 155 -1.50 4.40 -10.11
C GLY A 155 -1.30 5.92 -10.19
N ALA A 156 -2.30 6.65 -10.67
CA ALA A 156 -2.26 8.11 -10.75
C ALA A 156 -2.44 8.80 -9.39
N LEU A 157 -3.33 8.26 -8.53
CA LEU A 157 -3.63 8.81 -7.21
C LEU A 157 -2.69 8.30 -6.11
N GLY A 158 -1.97 7.21 -6.35
CA GLY A 158 -1.07 6.59 -5.36
C GLY A 158 -1.78 5.96 -4.18
N THR A 159 -3.10 5.80 -4.24
CA THR A 159 -3.89 5.15 -3.18
C THR A 159 -4.93 4.21 -3.76
N MET A 160 -5.07 3.03 -3.18
CA MET A 160 -6.08 2.05 -3.61
C MET A 160 -7.48 2.48 -3.16
N ALA A 161 -7.64 2.89 -1.90
CA ALA A 161 -8.93 3.25 -1.35
C ALA A 161 -9.56 4.44 -2.09
N GLY A 162 -8.79 5.52 -2.31
CA GLY A 162 -9.26 6.70 -3.04
C GLY A 162 -9.59 6.40 -4.50
N GLY A 163 -8.69 5.68 -5.20
CA GLY A 163 -8.90 5.30 -6.60
C GLY A 163 -10.13 4.40 -6.78
N SER A 164 -10.25 3.38 -5.96
CA SER A 164 -11.36 2.43 -6.05
C SER A 164 -12.71 3.04 -5.70
N ALA A 165 -12.79 3.97 -4.75
CA ALA A 165 -14.02 4.68 -4.42
C ALA A 165 -14.60 5.44 -5.64
N ILE A 166 -13.73 6.01 -6.47
CA ILE A 166 -14.14 6.68 -7.71
C ILE A 166 -14.61 5.67 -8.75
N ILE A 167 -13.87 4.57 -8.89
CA ILE A 167 -14.15 3.53 -9.89
C ILE A 167 -15.51 2.88 -9.65
N VAL A 168 -15.85 2.56 -8.41
CA VAL A 168 -17.11 1.88 -8.07
C VAL A 168 -18.35 2.69 -8.45
N ALA A 169 -18.28 4.01 -8.36
CA ALA A 169 -19.40 4.86 -8.73
C ALA A 169 -19.82 4.71 -10.20
N VAL A 170 -18.88 4.39 -11.09
CA VAL A 170 -19.14 4.17 -12.51
C VAL A 170 -19.30 2.69 -12.83
N ILE A 171 -18.52 1.84 -12.18
CA ILE A 171 -18.40 0.42 -12.54
C ILE A 171 -19.53 -0.44 -11.96
N ILE A 172 -20.02 -0.19 -10.74
CA ILE A 172 -21.03 -1.05 -10.12
C ILE A 172 -22.31 -1.17 -10.96
N PRO A 173 -22.93 -0.06 -11.43
CA PRO A 173 -24.13 -0.17 -12.26
C PRO A 173 -23.89 -0.99 -13.53
N VAL A 174 -22.74 -0.82 -14.16
CA VAL A 174 -22.37 -1.52 -15.40
C VAL A 174 -22.07 -3.00 -15.13
N ALA A 175 -21.34 -3.29 -14.05
CA ALA A 175 -21.03 -4.66 -13.64
C ALA A 175 -22.31 -5.44 -13.29
N ALA A 176 -23.25 -4.80 -12.58
CA ALA A 176 -24.54 -5.35 -12.26
C ALA A 176 -25.35 -5.68 -13.52
N ALA A 177 -25.40 -4.76 -14.50
CA ALA A 177 -26.13 -4.93 -15.75
C ALA A 177 -25.64 -6.12 -16.59
N VAL A 178 -24.33 -6.45 -16.55
CA VAL A 178 -23.77 -7.62 -17.26
C VAL A 178 -23.68 -8.88 -16.38
N GLY A 179 -24.24 -8.85 -15.16
CA GLY A 179 -24.29 -9.99 -14.25
C GLY A 179 -22.94 -10.36 -13.63
N LEU A 180 -22.01 -9.40 -13.47
CA LEU A 180 -20.82 -9.61 -12.66
C LEU A 180 -21.18 -9.59 -11.18
N THR A 181 -20.54 -10.46 -10.41
CA THR A 181 -20.78 -10.57 -8.97
C THR A 181 -19.92 -9.59 -8.17
N PRO A 182 -20.37 -9.11 -6.98
CA PRO A 182 -19.58 -8.26 -6.11
C PRO A 182 -18.19 -8.81 -5.80
N ALA A 183 -18.08 -10.11 -5.55
CA ALA A 183 -16.80 -10.77 -5.26
C ALA A 183 -15.83 -10.72 -6.46
N THR A 184 -16.35 -10.85 -7.68
CA THR A 184 -15.53 -10.72 -8.90
C THR A 184 -15.01 -9.30 -9.09
N VAL A 185 -15.85 -8.30 -8.86
CA VAL A 185 -15.48 -6.89 -8.96
C VAL A 185 -14.43 -6.56 -7.91
N ALA A 186 -14.63 -6.97 -6.65
CA ALA A 186 -13.66 -6.77 -5.56
C ALA A 186 -12.28 -7.38 -5.90
N ALA A 187 -12.25 -8.63 -6.37
CA ALA A 187 -11.00 -9.31 -6.72
C ALA A 187 -10.27 -8.63 -7.90
N LEU A 188 -10.98 -8.16 -8.91
CA LEU A 188 -10.38 -7.43 -10.03
C LEU A 188 -9.83 -6.07 -9.59
N MET A 189 -10.58 -5.33 -8.78
CA MET A 189 -10.16 -4.03 -8.27
C MET A 189 -8.92 -4.17 -7.37
N MET A 190 -8.89 -5.19 -6.50
CA MET A 190 -7.72 -5.50 -5.68
C MET A 190 -6.49 -5.79 -6.54
N THR A 191 -6.62 -6.72 -7.48
CA THR A 191 -5.53 -7.12 -8.38
C THR A 191 -5.00 -5.96 -9.20
N ALA A 192 -5.88 -5.24 -9.88
CA ALA A 192 -5.49 -4.17 -10.80
C ALA A 192 -5.09 -2.88 -10.05
N GLY A 193 -5.73 -2.59 -8.93
CA GLY A 193 -5.37 -1.47 -8.07
C GLY A 193 -3.97 -1.62 -7.50
N SER A 194 -3.60 -2.82 -7.05
CA SER A 194 -2.22 -3.11 -6.58
C SER A 194 -1.19 -2.93 -7.70
N VAL A 195 -1.49 -3.41 -8.91
CA VAL A 195 -0.62 -3.16 -10.08
C VAL A 195 -0.45 -1.67 -10.32
N GLY A 196 -1.51 -0.88 -10.23
CA GLY A 196 -1.42 0.58 -10.28
C GLY A 196 -0.47 1.15 -9.21
N LEU A 197 -0.56 0.65 -7.97
CA LEU A 197 0.29 1.13 -6.87
C LEU A 197 1.77 0.85 -7.05
N PHE A 198 2.15 -0.30 -7.60
CA PHE A 198 3.57 -0.60 -7.79
C PHE A 198 4.11 -0.27 -9.19
N THR A 199 3.28 0.24 -10.11
CA THR A 199 3.72 0.72 -11.42
C THR A 199 3.58 2.22 -11.61
N GLY A 200 2.70 2.89 -10.86
CA GLY A 200 2.53 4.33 -10.98
C GLY A 200 3.80 5.10 -10.59
N PRO A 201 4.25 6.09 -11.37
CA PRO A 201 5.56 6.73 -11.19
C PRO A 201 5.70 7.52 -9.88
N PHE A 202 4.62 7.98 -9.30
CA PHE A 202 4.59 8.81 -8.09
C PHE A 202 3.89 8.13 -6.92
N THR A 203 3.63 6.84 -7.03
CA THR A 203 3.05 6.07 -5.92
C THR A 203 4.09 5.85 -4.82
N PRO A 204 3.65 5.75 -3.57
CA PRO A 204 4.55 5.53 -2.44
C PRO A 204 5.43 4.29 -2.58
N SER A 205 4.87 3.20 -3.07
CA SER A 205 5.61 1.94 -3.27
C SER A 205 6.71 2.09 -4.32
N THR A 206 6.37 2.64 -5.50
CA THR A 206 7.36 2.87 -6.57
C THR A 206 8.46 3.82 -6.14
N VAL A 207 8.08 4.96 -5.53
CA VAL A 207 9.04 5.96 -5.04
C VAL A 207 10.01 5.35 -4.01
N THR A 208 9.50 4.50 -3.12
CA THR A 208 10.30 3.79 -2.12
C THR A 208 11.26 2.80 -2.77
N ILE A 209 10.77 1.98 -3.69
CA ILE A 209 11.59 0.99 -4.40
C ILE A 209 12.72 1.67 -5.18
N LEU A 210 12.42 2.74 -5.90
CA LEU A 210 13.42 3.48 -6.66
C LEU A 210 14.52 4.06 -5.76
N LYS A 211 14.11 4.63 -4.62
CA LYS A 211 15.06 5.21 -3.65
C LYS A 211 15.96 4.16 -3.01
N LEU A 212 15.38 3.05 -2.56
CA LEU A 212 16.12 2.00 -1.84
C LEU A 212 16.91 1.09 -2.79
N GLY A 213 16.35 0.80 -3.97
CA GLY A 213 16.97 -0.06 -4.98
C GLY A 213 17.99 0.63 -5.88
N GLY A 214 17.99 1.97 -5.92
CA GLY A 214 18.95 2.75 -6.71
C GLY A 214 18.78 2.68 -8.23
N LEU A 215 17.61 2.22 -8.72
CA LEU A 215 17.30 2.13 -10.15
C LEU A 215 16.58 3.36 -10.68
N SER A 216 16.69 3.60 -11.99
CA SER A 216 15.79 4.51 -12.69
C SER A 216 14.38 3.91 -12.80
N TYR A 217 13.34 4.77 -12.95
CA TYR A 217 11.98 4.29 -13.12
C TYR A 217 11.79 3.35 -14.33
N PRO A 218 12.35 3.63 -15.52
CA PRO A 218 12.26 2.70 -16.65
C PRO A 218 12.93 1.35 -16.37
N ASP A 219 14.10 1.34 -15.72
CA ASP A 219 14.81 0.10 -15.38
C ASP A 219 14.01 -0.71 -14.35
N TYR A 220 13.49 -0.06 -13.32
CA TYR A 220 12.60 -0.70 -12.37
C TYR A 220 11.40 -1.39 -13.05
N LEU A 221 10.71 -0.67 -13.95
CA LEU A 221 9.59 -1.25 -14.69
C LEU A 221 10.04 -2.47 -15.51
N LEU A 222 11.16 -2.36 -16.20
CA LEU A 222 11.65 -3.45 -17.06
C LEU A 222 12.04 -4.70 -16.26
N TYR A 223 12.79 -4.53 -15.17
CA TYR A 223 13.38 -5.67 -14.44
C TYR A 223 12.47 -6.26 -13.36
N ALA A 224 11.50 -5.53 -12.83
CA ALA A 224 10.65 -6.01 -11.74
C ALA A 224 9.16 -5.65 -11.93
N GLY A 225 8.84 -4.39 -12.19
CA GLY A 225 7.48 -3.89 -12.19
C GLY A 225 6.59 -4.51 -13.27
N LEU A 226 7.01 -4.52 -14.53
CA LEU A 226 6.23 -5.10 -15.63
C LEU A 226 6.14 -6.63 -15.56
N PRO A 227 7.22 -7.39 -15.26
CA PRO A 227 7.11 -8.83 -15.05
C PRO A 227 6.09 -9.19 -13.99
N MET A 228 6.16 -8.56 -12.82
CA MET A 228 5.19 -8.80 -11.74
C MET A 228 3.77 -8.37 -12.14
N SER A 229 3.62 -7.24 -12.85
CA SER A 229 2.31 -6.78 -13.34
C SER A 229 1.66 -7.79 -14.26
N ALA A 230 2.43 -8.33 -15.21
CA ALA A 230 1.93 -9.31 -16.17
C ALA A 230 1.44 -10.57 -15.46
N VAL A 231 2.25 -11.16 -14.57
CA VAL A 231 1.86 -12.37 -13.82
C VAL A 231 0.67 -12.09 -12.90
N THR A 232 0.69 -10.96 -12.19
CA THR A 232 -0.38 -10.56 -11.28
C THR A 232 -1.71 -10.36 -12.03
N LEU A 233 -1.70 -9.64 -13.15
CA LEU A 233 -2.91 -9.40 -13.95
C LEU A 233 -3.44 -10.68 -14.61
N LEU A 234 -2.56 -11.52 -15.16
CA LEU A 234 -2.96 -12.79 -15.77
C LEU A 234 -3.58 -13.72 -14.73
N THR A 235 -2.92 -13.90 -13.59
CA THR A 235 -3.43 -14.76 -12.51
C THR A 235 -4.73 -14.22 -11.93
N GLY A 236 -4.79 -12.91 -11.64
CA GLY A 236 -6.00 -12.28 -11.11
C GLY A 236 -7.16 -12.31 -12.09
N TRP A 237 -6.90 -12.16 -13.40
CA TRP A 237 -7.91 -12.32 -14.45
C TRP A 237 -8.52 -13.73 -14.47
N PHE A 238 -7.65 -14.75 -14.41
CA PHE A 238 -8.07 -16.15 -14.34
C PHE A 238 -8.89 -16.42 -13.08
N MET A 239 -8.39 -15.94 -11.92
CA MET A 239 -9.09 -16.11 -10.63
C MET A 239 -10.43 -15.38 -10.60
N ALA A 240 -10.52 -14.18 -11.14
CA ALA A 240 -11.78 -13.46 -11.28
C ALA A 240 -12.81 -14.24 -12.14
N GLY A 241 -12.35 -14.94 -13.18
CA GLY A 241 -13.18 -15.84 -13.99
C GLY A 241 -13.71 -17.03 -13.18
N ARG A 242 -12.86 -17.62 -12.33
CA ARG A 242 -13.27 -18.72 -11.42
C ARG A 242 -14.23 -18.22 -10.34
N ILE A 243 -13.92 -17.09 -9.70
CA ILE A 243 -14.78 -16.47 -8.68
C ILE A 243 -16.17 -16.17 -9.29
N GLN A 244 -16.23 -15.62 -10.50
CA GLN A 244 -17.49 -15.38 -11.19
C GLN A 244 -18.31 -16.65 -11.33
N LYS A 245 -17.71 -17.76 -11.78
CA LYS A 245 -18.39 -19.06 -11.90
C LYS A 245 -18.87 -19.61 -10.55
N MET A 246 -18.11 -19.42 -9.48
CA MET A 246 -18.45 -19.89 -8.12
C MET A 246 -19.55 -19.08 -7.46
N THR A 247 -19.70 -17.82 -7.84
CA THR A 247 -20.60 -16.84 -7.19
C THR A 247 -21.80 -16.45 -8.04
N ALA A 248 -21.80 -16.78 -9.34
CA ALA A 248 -22.93 -16.54 -10.24
C ALA A 248 -24.21 -17.22 -9.71
N GLY A 249 -25.31 -16.49 -9.69
CA GLY A 249 -26.59 -16.94 -9.15
C GLY A 249 -26.71 -16.96 -7.62
N LYS A 250 -25.60 -16.84 -6.88
CA LYS A 250 -25.59 -16.82 -5.41
C LYS A 250 -25.36 -15.42 -4.82
N MET A 251 -24.67 -14.57 -5.57
CA MET A 251 -24.32 -13.21 -5.17
C MET A 251 -24.63 -12.27 -6.34
N GLN A 252 -25.54 -11.36 -6.11
CA GLN A 252 -25.93 -10.36 -7.11
C GLN A 252 -25.97 -8.99 -6.45
N TYR A 253 -25.77 -7.96 -7.24
CA TYR A 253 -26.03 -6.59 -6.79
C TYR A 253 -27.52 -6.38 -6.54
N HIS A 254 -27.87 -5.64 -5.50
CA HIS A 254 -29.27 -5.27 -5.25
C HIS A 254 -29.78 -4.34 -6.36
N ALA A 255 -31.08 -4.39 -6.64
CA ALA A 255 -31.72 -3.60 -7.69
C ALA A 255 -31.43 -2.08 -7.61
N ALA A 256 -31.27 -1.55 -6.39
CA ALA A 256 -30.90 -0.16 -6.16
C ALA A 256 -29.49 0.20 -6.69
N ALA A 257 -28.58 -0.78 -6.74
CA ALA A 257 -27.23 -0.57 -7.29
C ALA A 257 -27.21 -0.54 -8.82
N CYS A 258 -28.26 -1.01 -9.47
CA CYS A 258 -28.41 -1.01 -10.94
C CYS A 258 -28.92 0.33 -11.49
N ALA A 259 -29.43 1.22 -10.64
CA ALA A 259 -29.93 2.51 -11.06
C ALA A 259 -28.73 3.38 -11.50
N GLN A 260 -28.64 3.64 -12.80
CA GLN A 260 -27.70 4.65 -13.30
C GLN A 260 -28.19 6.02 -12.78
N PRO A 261 -27.32 6.86 -12.24
CA PRO A 261 -27.68 8.25 -12.02
C PRO A 261 -28.06 8.84 -13.38
N HIS A 262 -29.32 9.19 -13.55
CA HIS A 262 -29.74 10.09 -14.64
C HIS A 262 -29.17 11.45 -14.31
N GLU A 263 -28.00 11.74 -14.82
CA GLU A 263 -27.50 13.12 -14.83
C GLU A 263 -28.03 13.78 -16.11
N ASP A 264 -28.98 14.67 -15.94
CA ASP A 264 -29.24 15.74 -16.91
C ASP A 264 -27.99 16.64 -16.92
N GLU A 265 -26.96 16.22 -17.69
CA GLU A 265 -25.68 16.93 -17.73
C GLU A 265 -25.83 18.21 -18.54
N ASN A 266 -25.65 19.33 -17.87
CA ASN A 266 -25.47 20.62 -18.52
C ASN A 266 -24.24 20.54 -19.47
N PRO A 267 -24.36 20.84 -20.77
CA PRO A 267 -23.24 20.69 -21.73
C PRO A 267 -21.95 21.40 -21.33
N GLY A 268 -22.07 22.51 -20.59
CA GLY A 268 -20.93 23.26 -20.06
C GLY A 268 -20.16 22.53 -18.94
N GLU A 269 -20.86 21.81 -18.07
CA GLU A 269 -20.26 21.01 -17.02
C GLU A 269 -19.54 19.77 -17.58
N SER A 270 -20.14 19.09 -18.54
CA SER A 270 -19.53 17.97 -19.23
C SER A 270 -18.21 18.35 -19.89
N ARG A 271 -18.14 19.54 -20.54
CA ARG A 271 -16.89 20.05 -21.14
C ARG A 271 -15.82 20.34 -20.09
N ARG A 272 -16.18 20.96 -18.96
CA ARG A 272 -15.24 21.24 -17.87
C ARG A 272 -14.67 19.97 -17.27
N ARG A 273 -15.50 18.95 -17.00
CA ARG A 273 -15.06 17.64 -16.48
C ARG A 273 -14.04 16.99 -17.42
N ARG A 274 -14.30 16.99 -18.75
CA ARG A 274 -13.36 16.47 -19.76
C ARG A 274 -12.04 17.23 -19.80
N LEU A 275 -12.08 18.55 -19.76
CA LEU A 275 -10.87 19.38 -19.73
C LEU A 275 -10.07 19.14 -18.46
N SER A 276 -10.74 19.03 -17.32
CA SER A 276 -10.10 18.71 -16.03
C SER A 276 -9.46 17.32 -16.04
N ALA A 277 -10.14 16.32 -16.64
CA ALA A 277 -9.60 14.95 -16.79
C ALA A 277 -8.35 14.93 -17.70
N LEU A 278 -8.39 15.66 -18.81
CA LEU A 278 -7.24 15.81 -19.70
C LEU A 278 -6.08 16.55 -19.01
N ALA A 279 -6.37 17.61 -18.27
CA ALA A 279 -5.38 18.36 -17.51
C ALA A 279 -4.72 17.48 -16.43
N PHE A 280 -5.51 16.69 -15.71
CA PHE A 280 -5.02 15.72 -14.73
C PHE A 280 -4.07 14.70 -15.36
N ALA A 281 -4.50 14.02 -16.42
CA ALA A 281 -3.70 13.00 -17.08
C ALA A 281 -2.44 13.62 -17.75
N ALA A 282 -2.60 14.72 -18.44
CA ALA A 282 -1.49 15.41 -19.10
C ALA A 282 -0.44 15.90 -18.08
N THR A 283 -0.86 16.48 -16.96
CA THR A 283 0.08 16.93 -15.92
C THR A 283 0.88 15.76 -15.35
N ILE A 284 0.25 14.63 -15.05
CA ILE A 284 0.96 13.44 -14.56
C ILE A 284 1.97 12.94 -15.59
N ILE A 285 1.55 12.81 -16.86
CA ILE A 285 2.43 12.30 -17.94
C ILE A 285 3.61 13.25 -18.17
N VAL A 286 3.34 14.56 -18.31
CA VAL A 286 4.39 15.56 -18.52
C VAL A 286 5.37 15.57 -17.34
N MET A 287 4.87 15.57 -16.12
CA MET A 287 5.73 15.57 -14.92
C MET A 287 6.51 14.27 -14.78
N ALA A 288 5.95 13.12 -15.19
CA ALA A 288 6.69 11.86 -15.23
C ALA A 288 7.86 11.93 -16.24
N ILE A 289 7.61 12.44 -17.44
CA ILE A 289 8.65 12.64 -18.48
C ILE A 289 9.72 13.62 -17.98
N VAL A 290 9.31 14.75 -17.43
CA VAL A 290 10.24 15.74 -16.84
C VAL A 290 11.07 15.11 -15.74
N GLY A 291 10.45 14.37 -14.82
CA GLY A 291 11.13 13.68 -13.73
C GLY A 291 12.21 12.70 -14.21
N VAL A 292 11.94 11.97 -15.29
CA VAL A 292 12.93 11.07 -15.92
C VAL A 292 14.07 11.85 -16.57
N ILE A 293 13.77 12.92 -17.32
CA ILE A 293 14.78 13.74 -18.02
C ILE A 293 15.75 14.41 -17.04
N ILE A 294 15.21 15.04 -15.98
CA ILE A 294 16.03 15.74 -14.99
C ILE A 294 16.60 14.82 -13.91
N LYS A 295 16.37 13.51 -14.03
CA LYS A 295 16.72 12.51 -13.00
C LYS A 295 16.28 12.95 -11.60
N ALA A 296 15.03 13.41 -11.49
CA ALA A 296 14.47 13.95 -10.27
C ALA A 296 14.52 12.93 -9.13
N GLY A 297 14.89 13.39 -7.94
CA GLY A 297 14.83 12.56 -6.74
C GLY A 297 13.38 12.31 -6.28
N PHE A 298 13.20 11.41 -5.32
CA PHE A 298 11.88 11.00 -4.82
C PHE A 298 11.02 12.17 -4.31
N SER A 299 11.64 13.22 -3.74
CA SER A 299 10.92 14.40 -3.24
C SER A 299 10.21 15.19 -4.35
N PHE A 300 10.57 14.97 -5.61
CA PHE A 300 9.89 15.56 -6.76
C PHE A 300 8.40 15.20 -6.82
N ALA A 301 8.03 14.02 -6.31
CA ALA A 301 6.64 13.59 -6.22
C ALA A 301 5.76 14.59 -5.43
N ILE A 302 6.30 15.29 -4.43
CA ILE A 302 5.58 16.31 -3.67
C ILE A 302 5.15 17.45 -4.59
N ILE A 303 6.09 17.96 -5.40
CA ILE A 303 5.83 19.05 -6.37
C ILE A 303 4.80 18.58 -7.39
N VAL A 304 4.93 17.35 -7.88
CA VAL A 304 3.99 16.77 -8.84
C VAL A 304 2.57 16.73 -8.26
N MET A 305 2.41 16.21 -7.03
CA MET A 305 1.10 16.15 -6.39
C MET A 305 0.46 17.54 -6.23
N LEU A 306 1.23 18.54 -5.81
CA LEU A 306 0.73 19.90 -5.67
C LEU A 306 0.34 20.52 -7.03
N LEU A 307 1.15 20.33 -8.07
CA LEU A 307 0.86 20.83 -9.42
C LEU A 307 -0.35 20.13 -10.03
N VAL A 308 -0.46 18.82 -9.89
CA VAL A 308 -1.63 18.06 -10.36
C VAL A 308 -2.91 18.57 -9.68
N ALA A 309 -2.89 18.77 -8.36
CA ALA A 309 -4.04 19.31 -7.64
C ALA A 309 -4.42 20.72 -8.15
N LEU A 310 -3.43 21.60 -8.28
CA LEU A 310 -3.66 22.98 -8.69
C LEU A 310 -4.20 23.07 -10.12
N ILE A 311 -3.51 22.45 -11.09
CA ILE A 311 -3.87 22.50 -12.51
C ILE A 311 -5.23 21.85 -12.75
N THR A 312 -5.45 20.65 -12.17
CA THR A 312 -6.73 19.94 -12.29
C THR A 312 -7.87 20.76 -11.70
N GLY A 313 -7.66 21.35 -10.52
CA GLY A 313 -8.65 22.15 -9.83
C GLY A 313 -9.02 23.41 -10.60
N LEU A 314 -8.02 24.18 -11.08
CA LEU A 314 -8.25 25.41 -11.85
C LEU A 314 -8.98 25.12 -13.16
N VAL A 315 -8.52 24.13 -13.94
CA VAL A 315 -9.18 23.75 -15.20
C VAL A 315 -10.59 23.20 -14.95
N GLY A 316 -10.79 22.50 -13.82
CA GLY A 316 -12.10 22.03 -13.37
C GLY A 316 -13.04 23.17 -12.87
N GLY A 317 -12.55 24.42 -12.83
CA GLY A 317 -13.34 25.58 -12.44
C GLY A 317 -13.44 25.81 -10.94
N LEU A 318 -12.60 25.17 -10.13
CA LEU A 318 -12.51 25.43 -8.70
C LEU A 318 -11.72 26.70 -8.43
N ARG A 319 -12.16 27.49 -7.45
CA ARG A 319 -11.38 28.61 -6.91
C ARG A 319 -10.16 28.10 -6.13
N PRO A 320 -9.05 28.84 -6.06
CA PRO A 320 -7.86 28.41 -5.28
C PRO A 320 -8.18 27.98 -3.84
N THR A 321 -9.08 28.69 -3.17
CA THR A 321 -9.54 28.33 -1.82
C THR A 321 -10.28 27.00 -1.76
N GLN A 322 -11.07 26.68 -2.78
CA GLN A 322 -11.79 25.41 -2.89
C GLN A 322 -10.82 24.24 -3.20
N ILE A 323 -9.77 24.51 -4.00
CA ILE A 323 -8.70 23.51 -4.25
C ILE A 323 -7.99 23.19 -2.94
N LEU A 324 -7.62 24.19 -2.13
CA LEU A 324 -6.99 23.98 -0.84
C LEU A 324 -7.91 23.23 0.14
N GLN A 325 -9.19 23.58 0.18
CA GLN A 325 -10.17 22.86 1.02
C GLN A 325 -10.30 21.39 0.60
N ALA A 326 -10.35 21.12 -0.70
CA ALA A 326 -10.38 19.74 -1.21
C ALA A 326 -9.10 18.99 -0.83
N LEU A 327 -7.95 19.63 -1.02
CA LEU A 327 -6.65 19.06 -0.64
C LEU A 327 -6.62 18.72 0.86
N TYR A 328 -7.02 19.64 1.74
CA TYR A 328 -7.05 19.43 3.18
C TYR A 328 -7.99 18.28 3.58
N GLN A 329 -9.17 18.19 2.98
CA GLN A 329 -10.12 17.12 3.26
C GLN A 329 -9.60 15.75 2.81
N GLY A 330 -8.97 15.68 1.64
CA GLY A 330 -8.34 14.45 1.17
C GLY A 330 -7.17 14.04 2.05
N CYS A 331 -6.27 14.97 2.36
CA CYS A 331 -5.14 14.75 3.25
C CYS A 331 -5.58 14.27 4.63
N GLY A 332 -6.63 14.85 5.20
CA GLY A 332 -7.16 14.50 6.51
C GLY A 332 -7.56 13.03 6.66
N ARG A 333 -7.95 12.38 5.56
CA ARG A 333 -8.29 10.94 5.58
C ARG A 333 -7.08 10.04 5.81
N LEU A 334 -5.88 10.47 5.42
CA LEU A 334 -4.65 9.68 5.49
C LEU A 334 -3.56 10.33 6.37
N VAL A 335 -3.91 11.33 7.19
CA VAL A 335 -2.97 11.96 8.13
C VAL A 335 -2.37 10.94 9.11
N TRP A 336 -3.15 9.91 9.48
CA TRP A 336 -2.67 8.84 10.35
C TRP A 336 -1.52 8.04 9.71
N MET A 337 -1.52 7.86 8.39
CA MET A 337 -0.41 7.22 7.68
C MET A 337 0.86 8.09 7.72
N PHE A 338 0.70 9.41 7.55
CA PHE A 338 1.83 10.33 7.71
C PHE A 338 2.43 10.22 9.11
N ILE A 339 1.58 10.22 10.16
CA ILE A 339 2.02 10.05 11.55
C ILE A 339 2.74 8.70 11.74
N LEU A 340 2.18 7.63 11.19
CA LEU A 340 2.78 6.30 11.23
C LEU A 340 4.20 6.30 10.65
N TYR A 341 4.37 6.82 9.43
CA TYR A 341 5.67 6.86 8.77
C TYR A 341 6.66 7.83 9.43
N TRP A 342 6.15 8.92 9.98
CA TRP A 342 6.96 9.83 10.78
C TRP A 342 7.52 9.15 12.04
N LEU A 343 6.74 8.34 12.72
CA LEU A 343 7.14 7.58 13.90
C LEU A 343 8.04 6.37 13.57
N TYR A 344 8.03 5.85 12.34
CA TYR A 344 8.92 4.74 11.97
C TYR A 344 10.38 5.12 11.95
N ASN A 345 10.75 6.36 11.61
CA ASN A 345 12.15 6.75 11.56
C ASN A 345 12.84 6.71 12.95
N PRO A 346 12.27 7.26 14.03
CA PRO A 346 12.81 7.12 15.36
C PRO A 346 12.99 5.67 15.82
N ILE A 347 12.03 4.79 15.53
CA ILE A 347 12.17 3.38 15.93
C ILE A 347 13.36 2.72 15.20
N LEU A 348 13.54 3.02 13.91
CA LEU A 348 14.69 2.51 13.16
C LEU A 348 16.02 3.06 13.68
N GLU A 349 16.06 4.32 14.09
CA GLU A 349 17.25 4.94 14.68
C GLU A 349 17.59 4.33 16.05
N LEU A 350 16.58 4.06 16.89
CA LEU A 350 16.75 3.35 18.16
C LEU A 350 17.22 1.90 17.94
N MET A 351 16.69 1.21 16.91
CA MET A 351 17.14 -0.14 16.56
C MET A 351 18.59 -0.16 16.04
N ASP A 352 19.00 0.88 15.30
CA ASP A 352 20.41 1.08 14.93
C ASP A 352 21.28 1.25 16.19
N GLY A 353 20.81 2.00 17.18
CA GLY A 353 21.48 2.20 18.48
C GLY A 353 21.61 0.91 19.30
N LEU A 354 20.71 -0.06 19.14
CA LEU A 354 20.80 -1.39 19.77
C LEU A 354 21.66 -2.38 18.96
N HIS A 355 22.29 -1.96 17.87
CA HIS A 355 23.01 -2.83 16.94
C HIS A 355 22.19 -4.07 16.50
N ALA A 356 20.85 -3.96 16.52
CA ALA A 356 19.93 -5.07 16.29
C ALA A 356 20.16 -5.71 14.91
N TYR A 357 20.35 -4.91 13.87
CA TYR A 357 20.55 -5.41 12.51
C TYR A 357 21.87 -6.18 12.35
N GLN A 358 22.93 -5.76 13.06
CA GLN A 358 24.20 -6.49 13.06
C GLN A 358 24.06 -7.81 13.80
N GLY A 359 23.41 -7.83 14.96
CA GLY A 359 23.14 -9.07 15.71
C GLY A 359 22.36 -10.10 14.87
N LEU A 360 21.39 -9.67 14.06
CA LEU A 360 20.70 -10.58 13.14
C LEU A 360 21.61 -11.07 12.01
N LEU A 361 22.43 -10.18 11.45
CA LEU A 361 23.38 -10.55 10.40
C LEU A 361 24.39 -11.60 10.91
N ASP A 362 24.94 -11.40 12.09
CA ASP A 362 25.88 -12.34 12.69
C ASP A 362 25.24 -13.70 13.00
N TYR A 363 23.98 -13.69 13.43
CA TYR A 363 23.20 -14.92 13.64
C TYR A 363 22.87 -15.64 12.33
N THR A 364 22.53 -14.90 11.28
CA THR A 364 22.12 -15.48 10.00
C THR A 364 23.29 -15.82 9.09
N ARG A 365 24.44 -15.15 9.24
CA ARG A 365 25.63 -15.37 8.41
C ARG A 365 26.04 -16.83 8.26
N PRO A 366 26.17 -17.65 9.32
CA PRO A 366 26.55 -19.06 9.20
C PRO A 366 25.51 -19.89 8.44
N LEU A 367 24.23 -19.49 8.50
CA LEU A 367 23.13 -20.17 7.79
C LEU A 367 23.11 -19.84 6.29
N LEU A 368 23.74 -18.73 5.92
CA LEU A 368 23.70 -18.17 4.56
C LEU A 368 25.04 -18.28 3.84
N GLU A 369 26.12 -18.69 4.54
CA GLU A 369 27.41 -18.97 3.95
C GLU A 369 27.30 -20.13 2.95
N GLY A 370 27.77 -19.90 1.70
CA GLY A 370 27.69 -20.88 0.62
C GLY A 370 26.37 -20.88 -0.18
N ILE A 371 25.38 -20.09 0.20
CA ILE A 371 24.16 -19.93 -0.58
C ILE A 371 24.41 -18.99 -1.77
N SER A 372 23.98 -19.38 -2.97
CA SER A 372 24.10 -18.50 -4.14
C SER A 372 23.27 -17.23 -3.96
N PRO A 373 23.68 -16.08 -4.58
CA PRO A 373 22.96 -14.80 -4.47
C PRO A 373 21.46 -14.91 -4.85
N ALA A 374 21.11 -15.76 -5.81
CA ALA A 374 19.73 -15.99 -6.21
C ALA A 374 18.90 -16.67 -5.10
N TRP A 375 19.48 -17.70 -4.45
CA TRP A 375 18.82 -18.37 -3.33
C TRP A 375 18.76 -17.48 -2.09
N LEU A 376 19.73 -16.60 -1.87
CA LEU A 376 19.71 -15.61 -0.83
C LEU A 376 18.53 -14.64 -1.02
N CYS A 377 18.37 -14.09 -2.22
CA CYS A 377 17.21 -13.23 -2.57
C CYS A 377 15.89 -13.95 -2.32
N PHE A 378 15.80 -15.22 -2.74
CA PHE A 378 14.59 -16.02 -2.54
C PHE A 378 14.31 -16.31 -1.06
N SER A 379 15.33 -16.61 -0.26
CA SER A 379 15.20 -16.85 1.18
C SER A 379 14.70 -15.61 1.93
N ILE A 380 15.23 -14.44 1.60
CA ILE A 380 14.78 -13.16 2.16
C ILE A 380 13.32 -12.88 1.76
N PHE A 381 12.97 -13.11 0.51
CA PHE A 381 11.58 -13.00 0.08
C PHE A 381 10.65 -13.95 0.85
N ALA A 382 11.02 -15.23 0.99
CA ALA A 382 10.24 -16.20 1.76
C ALA A 382 10.11 -15.81 3.24
N PHE A 383 11.19 -15.31 3.84
CA PHE A 383 11.16 -14.78 5.21
C PHE A 383 10.16 -13.61 5.34
N ASN A 384 10.12 -12.70 4.38
CA ASN A 384 9.19 -11.55 4.39
C ASN A 384 7.72 -11.98 4.22
N ILE A 385 7.43 -13.12 3.59
CA ILE A 385 6.06 -13.66 3.53
C ILE A 385 5.58 -14.04 4.94
N ILE A 386 6.45 -14.62 5.76
CA ILE A 386 6.12 -15.07 7.11
C ILE A 386 6.12 -13.90 8.10
N GLY A 387 7.14 -13.03 8.00
CA GLY A 387 7.37 -11.89 8.92
C GLY A 387 6.68 -10.59 8.49
N HIS A 388 5.61 -10.67 7.73
CA HIS A 388 4.92 -9.49 7.21
C HIS A 388 4.14 -8.71 8.29
N VAL A 389 4.27 -7.37 8.27
CA VAL A 389 3.46 -6.44 9.07
C VAL A 389 2.32 -5.91 8.19
N PRO A 390 1.06 -6.27 8.44
CA PRO A 390 -0.07 -5.88 7.61
C PRO A 390 -0.26 -4.36 7.50
N GLY A 391 -0.61 -3.87 6.30
CA GLY A 391 -0.93 -2.48 6.05
C GLY A 391 0.28 -1.54 5.94
N ALA A 392 1.47 -2.08 5.73
CA ALA A 392 2.71 -1.32 5.77
C ALA A 392 3.72 -1.69 4.68
N ALA A 393 3.29 -1.84 3.42
CA ALA A 393 4.16 -2.24 2.29
C ALA A 393 5.47 -1.43 2.21
N VAL A 394 5.40 -0.12 2.38
CA VAL A 394 6.58 0.77 2.36
C VAL A 394 7.49 0.52 3.57
N ALA A 395 6.92 0.30 4.76
CA ALA A 395 7.70 -0.04 5.94
C ALA A 395 8.37 -1.40 5.76
N GLN A 396 7.66 -2.40 5.23
CA GLN A 396 8.21 -3.72 4.92
C GLN A 396 9.43 -3.61 3.99
N MET A 397 9.34 -2.85 2.90
CA MET A 397 10.47 -2.60 2.00
C MET A 397 11.66 -1.95 2.71
N THR A 398 11.38 -0.98 3.57
CA THR A 398 12.41 -0.25 4.32
C THR A 398 13.10 -1.16 5.34
N PHE A 399 12.35 -1.98 6.08
CA PHE A 399 12.91 -2.98 6.98
C PHE A 399 13.74 -4.02 6.22
N THR A 400 13.21 -4.55 5.12
CA THR A 400 13.94 -5.51 4.27
C THR A 400 15.27 -4.92 3.80
N HIS A 401 15.26 -3.68 3.33
CA HIS A 401 16.48 -3.00 2.90
C HIS A 401 17.47 -2.76 4.05
N LYS A 402 17.00 -2.30 5.22
CA LYS A 402 17.87 -2.05 6.37
C LYS A 402 18.47 -3.34 6.93
N ILE A 403 17.67 -4.39 7.07
CA ILE A 403 18.10 -5.65 7.65
C ILE A 403 18.98 -6.44 6.68
N PHE A 404 18.52 -6.63 5.46
CA PHE A 404 19.14 -7.56 4.51
C PHE A 404 19.91 -6.86 3.38
N GLY A 405 19.73 -5.54 3.17
CA GLY A 405 20.42 -4.80 2.12
C GLY A 405 21.94 -4.92 2.18
N PRO A 406 22.59 -4.71 3.34
CA PRO A 406 24.04 -4.88 3.47
C PRO A 406 24.51 -6.29 3.09
N MET A 407 23.76 -7.31 3.50
CA MET A 407 24.08 -8.71 3.19
C MET A 407 23.91 -9.02 1.70
N LEU A 408 22.84 -8.54 1.07
CA LEU A 408 22.62 -8.70 -0.37
C LEU A 408 23.74 -8.02 -1.17
N MET A 409 24.14 -6.80 -0.77
CA MET A 409 25.25 -6.08 -1.41
C MET A 409 26.58 -6.82 -1.22
N ALA A 410 26.88 -7.32 -0.03
CA ALA A 410 28.08 -8.10 0.25
C ALA A 410 28.12 -9.43 -0.52
N ALA A 411 26.96 -10.03 -0.80
CA ALA A 411 26.82 -11.22 -1.64
C ALA A 411 26.91 -10.91 -3.16
N GLY A 412 27.12 -9.64 -3.55
CA GLY A 412 27.23 -9.25 -4.95
C GLY A 412 25.90 -9.14 -5.69
N VAL A 413 24.77 -9.04 -4.96
CA VAL A 413 23.45 -8.86 -5.59
C VAL A 413 23.39 -7.47 -6.27
N PRO A 414 23.11 -7.41 -7.58
CA PRO A 414 23.04 -6.14 -8.29
C PRO A 414 21.79 -5.33 -7.90
N PRO A 415 21.74 -4.01 -8.18
CA PRO A 415 20.58 -3.15 -7.87
C PRO A 415 19.25 -3.68 -8.40
N GLN A 416 19.25 -4.36 -9.55
CA GLN A 416 18.07 -4.99 -10.14
C GLN A 416 17.54 -6.13 -9.24
N GLY A 417 18.43 -6.94 -8.68
CA GLY A 417 18.11 -8.01 -7.76
C GLY A 417 17.56 -7.48 -6.42
N LEU A 418 18.23 -6.49 -5.84
CA LEU A 418 17.78 -5.81 -4.63
C LEU A 418 16.36 -5.23 -4.83
N THR A 419 16.17 -4.52 -5.94
CA THR A 419 14.87 -3.93 -6.30
C THR A 419 13.78 -5.00 -6.44
N ALA A 420 14.10 -6.12 -7.06
CA ALA A 420 13.18 -7.25 -7.21
C ALA A 420 12.83 -7.87 -5.84
N VAL A 421 13.78 -8.00 -4.91
CA VAL A 421 13.52 -8.47 -3.53
C VAL A 421 12.59 -7.51 -2.79
N LEU A 422 12.81 -6.19 -2.90
CA LEU A 422 11.96 -5.20 -2.25
C LEU A 422 10.52 -5.26 -2.78
N LEU A 423 10.34 -5.36 -4.09
CA LEU A 423 9.01 -5.49 -4.69
C LEU A 423 8.34 -6.81 -4.31
N ALA A 424 9.08 -7.93 -4.38
CA ALA A 424 8.58 -9.24 -3.98
C ALA A 424 8.10 -9.25 -2.52
N SER A 425 8.86 -8.63 -1.62
CA SER A 425 8.55 -8.55 -0.20
C SER A 425 7.30 -7.74 0.10
N SER A 426 7.02 -6.70 -0.68
CA SER A 426 5.88 -5.80 -0.47
C SER A 426 4.54 -6.39 -0.92
N GLN A 427 4.53 -7.37 -1.84
CA GLN A 427 3.29 -7.92 -2.40
C GLN A 427 2.37 -8.58 -1.38
N VAL A 428 2.94 -9.03 -0.26
CA VAL A 428 2.21 -9.73 0.80
C VAL A 428 1.18 -8.80 1.45
N ASP A 429 1.45 -7.50 1.48
CA ASP A 429 0.51 -6.50 2.00
C ASP A 429 -0.77 -6.42 1.17
N TRP A 430 -0.68 -6.64 -0.14
CA TRP A 430 -1.84 -6.59 -1.02
C TRP A 430 -2.54 -7.93 -1.18
N PHE A 431 -1.78 -9.03 -1.29
CA PHE A 431 -2.33 -10.33 -1.71
C PHE A 431 -2.40 -11.38 -0.60
N GLY A 432 -1.92 -11.06 0.58
CA GLY A 432 -1.94 -11.97 1.72
C GLY A 432 -0.75 -12.91 1.76
N PRO A 433 -0.61 -13.84 2.70
CA PRO A 433 -1.56 -14.90 3.04
C PRO A 433 -2.63 -14.52 4.07
N PHE A 434 -2.54 -13.37 4.68
CA PHE A 434 -3.48 -12.90 5.70
C PHE A 434 -4.42 -11.82 5.15
N PRO A 435 -5.60 -11.62 5.77
CA PRO A 435 -6.48 -10.52 5.41
C PRO A 435 -5.79 -9.16 5.61
N SER A 436 -5.88 -8.29 4.61
CA SER A 436 -5.35 -6.93 4.68
C SER A 436 -6.46 -5.88 4.72
N SER A 437 -6.13 -4.67 5.18
CA SER A 437 -7.04 -3.53 5.16
C SER A 437 -7.52 -3.21 3.74
N ASP A 438 -6.63 -3.37 2.74
CA ASP A 438 -6.95 -3.15 1.34
C ASP A 438 -7.98 -4.17 0.84
N MET A 439 -7.85 -5.46 1.22
CA MET A 439 -8.86 -6.49 0.89
C MET A 439 -10.23 -6.11 1.42
N PHE A 440 -10.32 -5.72 2.69
CA PHE A 440 -11.60 -5.29 3.29
C PHE A 440 -12.12 -4.01 2.64
N GLY A 441 -11.25 -3.06 2.33
CA GLY A 441 -11.61 -1.83 1.63
C GLY A 441 -12.23 -2.13 0.24
N GLN A 442 -11.58 -2.98 -0.56
CA GLN A 442 -12.11 -3.37 -1.87
C GLN A 442 -13.42 -4.16 -1.77
N MET A 443 -13.54 -5.04 -0.77
CA MET A 443 -14.79 -5.75 -0.51
C MET A 443 -15.93 -4.79 -0.16
N GLY A 444 -15.69 -3.86 0.76
CA GLY A 444 -16.68 -2.86 1.18
C GLY A 444 -17.16 -2.01 0.00
N LEU A 445 -16.22 -1.49 -0.79
CA LEU A 445 -16.52 -0.68 -1.97
C LEU A 445 -17.29 -1.46 -3.05
N ALA A 446 -16.91 -2.70 -3.32
CA ALA A 446 -17.59 -3.56 -4.28
C ALA A 446 -18.84 -4.25 -3.72
N GLN A 447 -19.25 -3.98 -2.48
CA GLN A 447 -20.40 -4.61 -1.79
C GLN A 447 -20.25 -6.13 -1.66
N SER A 448 -19.01 -6.63 -1.55
CA SER A 448 -18.73 -8.06 -1.35
C SER A 448 -18.63 -8.38 0.13
N THR A 449 -19.28 -9.48 0.57
CA THR A 449 -19.30 -9.88 2.00
C THR A 449 -18.41 -11.06 2.33
N GLN A 450 -17.80 -11.73 1.32
CA GLN A 450 -17.09 -12.99 1.53
C GLN A 450 -15.59 -12.87 1.28
N LEU A 451 -14.84 -12.73 2.35
CA LEU A 451 -13.38 -12.62 2.36
C LEU A 451 -12.65 -13.79 1.68
N LYS A 452 -13.21 -15.01 1.75
CA LYS A 452 -12.58 -16.21 1.17
C LYS A 452 -12.21 -16.07 -0.30
N TYR A 453 -13.01 -15.33 -1.09
CA TYR A 453 -12.73 -15.13 -2.51
C TYR A 453 -11.56 -14.17 -2.75
N MET A 454 -11.38 -13.20 -1.86
CA MET A 454 -10.21 -12.32 -1.88
C MET A 454 -8.94 -13.09 -1.56
N LEU A 455 -8.99 -13.93 -0.51
CA LEU A 455 -7.87 -14.79 -0.12
C LEU A 455 -7.52 -15.81 -1.21
N TYR A 456 -8.52 -16.44 -1.86
CA TYR A 456 -8.26 -17.37 -2.98
C TYR A 456 -7.55 -16.68 -4.14
N SER A 457 -7.98 -15.46 -4.49
CA SER A 457 -7.32 -14.67 -5.52
C SER A 457 -5.91 -14.25 -5.09
N GLY A 458 -5.77 -13.76 -3.86
CA GLY A 458 -4.50 -13.31 -3.31
C GLY A 458 -3.47 -14.43 -3.23
N TRP A 459 -3.84 -15.60 -2.70
CA TRP A 459 -2.94 -16.76 -2.62
C TRP A 459 -2.49 -17.24 -4.00
N ALA A 460 -3.42 -17.31 -4.95
CA ALA A 460 -3.06 -17.69 -6.32
C ALA A 460 -2.04 -16.72 -6.93
N ILE A 461 -2.19 -15.42 -6.69
CA ILE A 461 -1.26 -14.38 -7.16
C ILE A 461 0.09 -14.51 -6.46
N VAL A 462 0.12 -14.68 -5.14
CA VAL A 462 1.37 -14.86 -4.38
C VAL A 462 2.13 -16.09 -4.86
N ILE A 463 1.44 -17.24 -5.05
CA ILE A 463 2.08 -18.47 -5.55
C ILE A 463 2.65 -18.26 -6.96
N ALA A 464 1.90 -17.62 -7.87
CA ALA A 464 2.40 -17.32 -9.20
C ALA A 464 3.60 -16.38 -9.19
N ASN A 465 3.60 -15.37 -8.31
CA ASN A 465 4.72 -14.46 -8.13
C ASN A 465 5.92 -15.12 -7.43
N ILE A 466 5.73 -16.09 -6.53
CA ILE A 466 6.84 -16.91 -5.99
C ILE A 466 7.60 -17.58 -7.13
N VAL A 467 6.88 -18.20 -8.07
CA VAL A 467 7.50 -18.82 -9.25
C VAL A 467 8.20 -17.78 -10.12
N LEU A 468 7.54 -16.65 -10.40
CA LEU A 468 8.16 -15.55 -11.15
C LEU A 468 9.47 -15.09 -10.52
N PHE A 469 9.46 -14.78 -9.22
CA PHE A 469 10.64 -14.25 -8.55
C PHE A 469 11.75 -15.28 -8.40
N ALA A 470 11.44 -16.56 -8.23
CA ALA A 470 12.45 -17.62 -8.27
C ALA A 470 13.21 -17.64 -9.61
N VAL A 471 12.48 -17.54 -10.72
CA VAL A 471 13.07 -17.44 -12.06
C VAL A 471 13.83 -16.12 -12.25
N LEU A 472 13.21 -15.01 -11.83
CA LEU A 472 13.77 -13.66 -12.00
C LEU A 472 15.10 -13.50 -11.24
N PHE A 473 15.16 -13.96 -9.98
CA PHE A 473 16.39 -13.92 -9.19
C PHE A 473 17.50 -14.73 -9.85
N HIS A 474 17.19 -15.91 -10.39
CA HIS A 474 18.17 -16.71 -11.10
C HIS A 474 18.70 -15.97 -12.35
N LEU A 475 17.82 -15.39 -13.16
CA LEU A 475 18.19 -14.65 -14.38
C LEU A 475 18.99 -13.36 -14.09
N LEU A 476 18.66 -12.66 -13.00
CA LEU A 476 19.36 -11.41 -12.63
C LEU A 476 20.74 -11.68 -12.03
N MET A 477 20.96 -12.84 -11.40
CA MET A 477 22.24 -13.23 -10.80
C MET A 477 23.15 -13.99 -11.78
N SER A 478 22.62 -14.48 -12.90
CA SER A 478 23.42 -15.15 -13.94
C SER A 478 24.07 -14.20 -14.95
N ARG A 479 23.80 -12.91 -14.83
CA ARG A 479 24.39 -11.83 -15.63
C ARG A 479 25.52 -11.16 -14.89
#